data_205273ff5bde4f9e3e0f7183483c49c3
#
_entry.id   205273ff5bde4f9e3e0f7183483c49c3
#
_cell.length_a   1.000
_cell.length_b   1.000
_cell.length_c   1.000
_cell.angle_alpha   90.00
_cell.angle_beta   90.00
_cell.angle_gamma   90.00
#
_symmetry.space_group_name_H-M   'P 1'
#
loop_
_entity.id
_entity.type
_entity.pdbx_description
1 polymer ?
#
loop_
_entity_poly.entity_id
_entity_poly.type
_entity_poly.pdbx_seq_one_letter_code
_entity_poly.pdbx_strand_id
1 'polypeptide(L)'
;MKILVFDNYDSFTYNLVHLVEKIMHQKVDVHRNDMIPLERVKEYDKIILSPGPGIPEEAGLLLPLIKEYASSKSILGVCLGHQAIGQAFGGTLINLSKVYHGVATKIEVVKSEKLKVKSEESKADLFEGLPGELTVGRYHSWVISGEGFPEVLEITAKDENNMIMALQHKTYDVQGVQFHPESVLTPDGEKIMRNWLKT
;
A
#
# COMPACT_ATOMS: atom_id res chain seq x y z
N MET A 1 3.49 14.73 -13.37
CA MET A 1 3.74 13.63 -12.40
C MET A 1 3.61 12.33 -13.16
N LYS A 2 4.64 11.50 -13.15
CA LYS A 2 4.68 10.21 -13.84
C LYS A 2 4.46 9.08 -12.82
N ILE A 3 3.45 8.25 -13.04
CA ILE A 3 3.02 7.21 -12.09
C ILE A 3 3.28 5.84 -12.70
N LEU A 4 3.92 4.95 -11.94
CA LEU A 4 4.09 3.54 -12.25
C LEU A 4 3.10 2.71 -11.43
N VAL A 5 2.35 1.84 -12.08
CA VAL A 5 1.71 0.70 -11.44
C VAL A 5 2.59 -0.52 -11.69
N PHE A 6 3.23 -1.00 -10.63
CA PHE A 6 4.08 -2.18 -10.66
C PHE A 6 3.20 -3.42 -10.44
N ASP A 7 2.90 -4.11 -11.53
CA ASP A 7 1.91 -5.19 -11.59
C ASP A 7 2.49 -6.53 -11.12
N ASN A 8 1.97 -7.04 -10.03
CA ASN A 8 2.33 -8.33 -9.46
C ASN A 8 1.45 -9.48 -9.98
N TYR A 9 0.99 -9.40 -11.23
CA TYR A 9 0.17 -10.43 -11.89
C TYR A 9 -1.20 -10.67 -11.21
N ASP A 10 -1.81 -9.59 -10.73
CA ASP A 10 -3.12 -9.66 -10.08
C ASP A 10 -4.26 -9.26 -11.02
N SER A 11 -5.39 -9.95 -10.92
CA SER A 11 -6.58 -9.65 -11.72
C SER A 11 -7.22 -8.30 -11.36
N PHE A 12 -6.98 -7.78 -10.16
CA PHE A 12 -7.49 -6.48 -9.70
C PHE A 12 -6.56 -5.30 -10.07
N THR A 13 -5.37 -5.55 -10.61
CA THR A 13 -4.43 -4.49 -10.99
C THR A 13 -5.08 -3.44 -11.87
N TYR A 14 -5.88 -3.84 -12.87
CA TYR A 14 -6.52 -2.89 -13.77
C TYR A 14 -7.67 -2.11 -13.13
N ASN A 15 -8.34 -2.62 -12.10
CA ASN A 15 -9.30 -1.84 -11.32
C ASN A 15 -8.57 -0.70 -10.60
N LEU A 16 -7.39 -0.98 -10.04
CA LEU A 16 -6.54 0.02 -9.42
C LEU A 16 -6.03 1.05 -10.44
N VAL A 17 -5.58 0.60 -11.62
CA VAL A 17 -5.18 1.46 -12.75
C VAL A 17 -6.32 2.41 -13.13
N HIS A 18 -7.52 1.88 -13.37
CA HIS A 18 -8.69 2.69 -13.74
C HIS A 18 -9.06 3.71 -12.66
N LEU A 19 -8.97 3.33 -11.38
CA LEU A 19 -9.22 4.25 -10.27
C LEU A 19 -8.22 5.42 -10.29
N VAL A 20 -6.94 5.13 -10.46
CA VAL A 20 -5.87 6.16 -10.52
C VAL A 20 -6.05 7.06 -11.74
N GLU A 21 -6.27 6.48 -12.92
CA GLU A 21 -6.51 7.25 -14.17
C GLU A 21 -7.74 8.16 -14.06
N LYS A 22 -8.82 7.65 -13.44
CA LYS A 22 -10.04 8.44 -13.16
C LYS A 22 -9.74 9.65 -12.27
N ILE A 23 -8.93 9.45 -11.22
CA ILE A 23 -8.57 10.51 -10.27
C ILE A 23 -7.66 11.55 -10.91
N MET A 24 -6.67 11.09 -11.66
CA MET A 24 -5.60 11.91 -12.21
C MET A 24 -5.93 12.52 -13.57
N HIS A 25 -6.98 12.05 -14.24
CA HIS A 25 -7.34 12.42 -15.61
C HIS A 25 -6.19 12.23 -16.62
N GLN A 26 -5.31 11.26 -16.34
CA GLN A 26 -4.17 10.92 -17.21
C GLN A 26 -3.92 9.43 -17.19
N LYS A 27 -3.26 8.92 -18.24
CA LYS A 27 -2.80 7.54 -18.29
C LYS A 27 -1.63 7.32 -17.33
N VAL A 28 -1.54 6.10 -16.79
CA VAL A 28 -0.42 5.63 -15.98
C VAL A 28 0.31 4.50 -16.68
N ASP A 29 1.62 4.38 -16.43
CA ASP A 29 2.39 3.27 -16.97
C ASP A 29 2.19 2.02 -16.10
N VAL A 30 1.96 0.88 -16.75
CA VAL A 30 1.81 -0.42 -16.08
C VAL A 30 2.92 -1.33 -16.56
N HIS A 31 3.72 -1.82 -15.64
CA HIS A 31 4.77 -2.80 -15.93
C HIS A 31 4.70 -3.97 -14.96
N ARG A 32 4.80 -5.18 -15.49
CA ARG A 32 4.91 -6.39 -14.68
C ARG A 32 6.20 -6.43 -13.89
N ASN A 33 6.15 -7.06 -12.73
CA ASN A 33 7.21 -7.07 -11.72
C ASN A 33 8.53 -7.72 -12.16
N ASP A 34 8.55 -8.40 -13.29
CA ASP A 34 9.70 -9.06 -13.92
C ASP A 34 10.06 -8.48 -15.30
N MET A 35 9.30 -7.48 -15.80
CA MET A 35 9.43 -6.97 -17.16
C MET A 35 10.01 -5.56 -17.26
N ILE A 36 10.15 -4.84 -16.16
CA ILE A 36 10.77 -3.51 -16.15
C ILE A 36 12.19 -3.60 -15.54
N PRO A 37 13.23 -3.11 -16.24
CA PRO A 37 14.53 -2.95 -15.63
C PRO A 37 14.46 -2.01 -14.41
N LEU A 38 15.10 -2.38 -13.31
CA LEU A 38 14.99 -1.64 -12.06
C LEU A 38 15.45 -0.18 -12.23
N GLU A 39 16.46 0.06 -13.05
CA GLU A 39 17.01 1.40 -13.34
C GLU A 39 15.98 2.33 -13.99
N ARG A 40 14.97 1.80 -14.68
CA ARG A 40 13.92 2.60 -15.30
C ARG A 40 12.87 3.11 -14.30
N VAL A 41 12.79 2.52 -13.12
CA VAL A 41 11.88 2.96 -12.06
C VAL A 41 12.20 4.39 -11.61
N LYS A 42 13.46 4.84 -11.75
CA LYS A 42 13.87 6.22 -11.46
C LYS A 42 13.09 7.30 -12.25
N GLU A 43 12.53 6.93 -13.42
CA GLU A 43 11.78 7.84 -14.29
C GLU A 43 10.42 8.24 -13.73
N TYR A 44 9.94 7.56 -12.69
CA TYR A 44 8.63 7.78 -12.09
C TYR A 44 8.74 8.60 -10.81
N ASP A 45 7.69 9.40 -10.55
CA ASP A 45 7.56 10.20 -9.33
C ASP A 45 6.88 9.39 -8.23
N LYS A 46 5.83 8.65 -8.61
CA LYS A 46 5.03 7.81 -7.71
C LYS A 46 4.95 6.38 -8.22
N ILE A 47 4.95 5.44 -7.28
CA ILE A 47 4.93 4.00 -7.56
C ILE A 47 3.81 3.35 -6.74
N ILE A 48 2.91 2.66 -7.41
CA ILE A 48 1.90 1.80 -6.78
C ILE A 48 2.36 0.36 -6.97
N LEU A 49 2.55 -0.35 -5.86
CA LEU A 49 2.82 -1.78 -5.83
C LEU A 49 1.49 -2.50 -5.74
N SER A 50 1.08 -3.18 -6.80
CA SER A 50 -0.23 -3.82 -6.91
C SER A 50 -0.42 -4.98 -5.93
N PRO A 51 -1.66 -5.42 -5.71
CA PRO A 51 -1.92 -6.77 -5.21
C PRO A 51 -1.22 -7.83 -6.07
N GLY A 52 -1.16 -9.05 -5.57
CA GLY A 52 -0.59 -10.19 -6.30
C GLY A 52 -0.78 -11.50 -5.57
N PRO A 53 -0.58 -12.65 -6.26
CA PRO A 53 -0.61 -13.96 -5.65
C PRO A 53 0.67 -14.24 -4.85
N GLY A 54 0.62 -15.26 -3.99
CA GLY A 54 1.79 -15.76 -3.25
C GLY A 54 2.28 -14.83 -2.15
N ILE A 55 3.59 -14.73 -2.04
CA ILE A 55 4.32 -13.93 -1.05
C ILE A 55 5.32 -13.00 -1.76
N PRO A 56 5.76 -11.91 -1.11
CA PRO A 56 6.62 -10.92 -1.77
C PRO A 56 7.95 -11.44 -2.31
N GLU A 57 8.52 -12.48 -1.69
CA GLU A 57 9.78 -13.09 -2.15
C GLU A 57 9.66 -13.77 -3.51
N GLU A 58 8.45 -14.17 -3.91
CA GLU A 58 8.16 -14.80 -5.19
C GLU A 58 7.73 -13.79 -6.27
N ALA A 59 7.61 -12.51 -5.92
CA ALA A 59 7.08 -11.45 -6.79
C ALA A 59 8.18 -10.69 -7.56
N GLY A 60 9.10 -11.39 -8.19
CA GLY A 60 10.09 -10.81 -9.10
C GLY A 60 10.93 -9.69 -8.45
N LEU A 61 10.87 -8.49 -9.01
CA LEU A 61 11.64 -7.34 -8.54
C LEU A 61 10.95 -6.51 -7.44
N LEU A 62 9.87 -7.02 -6.82
CA LEU A 62 9.08 -6.26 -5.84
C LEU A 62 9.90 -5.81 -4.63
N LEU A 63 10.59 -6.73 -3.95
CA LEU A 63 11.45 -6.40 -2.80
C LEU A 63 12.69 -5.56 -3.19
N PRO A 64 13.42 -5.89 -4.29
CA PRO A 64 14.49 -5.04 -4.80
C PRO A 64 14.06 -3.60 -5.10
N LEU A 65 12.89 -3.39 -5.71
CA LEU A 65 12.36 -2.06 -6.01
C LEU A 65 12.16 -1.23 -4.73
N ILE A 66 11.55 -1.81 -3.71
CA ILE A 66 11.32 -1.09 -2.45
C ILE A 66 12.66 -0.70 -1.81
N LYS A 67 13.61 -1.62 -1.75
CA LYS A 67 14.93 -1.38 -1.14
C LYS A 67 15.70 -0.27 -1.86
N GLU A 68 15.62 -0.21 -3.19
CA GLU A 68 16.33 0.78 -4.01
C GLU A 68 15.68 2.16 -3.94
N TYR A 69 14.34 2.22 -4.00
CA TYR A 69 13.63 3.48 -4.25
C TYR A 69 12.87 4.06 -3.07
N ALA A 70 12.76 3.37 -1.94
CA ALA A 70 11.99 3.83 -0.79
C ALA A 70 12.43 5.20 -0.25
N SER A 71 13.74 5.52 -0.32
CA SER A 71 14.28 6.79 0.19
C SER A 71 14.07 7.98 -0.75
N SER A 72 13.66 7.74 -2.00
CA SER A 72 13.65 8.77 -3.04
C SER A 72 12.33 8.88 -3.82
N LYS A 73 11.41 7.92 -3.64
CA LYS A 73 10.13 7.88 -4.35
C LYS A 73 8.95 7.78 -3.39
N SER A 74 7.80 8.32 -3.84
CA SER A 74 6.52 8.11 -3.18
C SER A 74 5.99 6.73 -3.55
N ILE A 75 5.82 5.83 -2.57
CA ILE A 75 5.43 4.43 -2.78
C ILE A 75 4.17 4.10 -1.99
N LEU A 76 3.17 3.55 -2.67
CA LEU A 76 1.98 2.96 -2.05
C LEU A 76 1.90 1.46 -2.36
N GLY A 77 1.92 0.63 -1.33
CA GLY A 77 1.70 -0.81 -1.45
C GLY A 77 0.25 -1.21 -1.16
N VAL A 78 -0.34 -2.02 -2.04
CA VAL A 78 -1.69 -2.57 -1.88
C VAL A 78 -1.60 -4.08 -1.72
N CYS A 79 -2.17 -4.63 -0.65
CA CYS A 79 -2.23 -6.05 -0.32
C CYS A 79 -0.83 -6.70 -0.34
N LEU A 80 -0.43 -7.40 -1.39
CA LEU A 80 0.93 -7.95 -1.55
C LEU A 80 1.99 -6.84 -1.47
N GLY A 81 1.75 -5.69 -2.10
CA GLY A 81 2.65 -4.53 -2.02
C GLY A 81 2.83 -4.00 -0.60
N HIS A 82 1.78 -3.99 0.22
CA HIS A 82 1.83 -3.65 1.64
C HIS A 82 2.69 -4.66 2.44
N GLN A 83 2.48 -5.96 2.19
CA GLN A 83 3.27 -7.03 2.81
C GLN A 83 4.76 -6.91 2.43
N ALA A 84 5.04 -6.60 1.17
CA ALA A 84 6.39 -6.38 0.67
C ALA A 84 7.07 -5.19 1.36
N ILE A 85 6.36 -4.10 1.63
CA ILE A 85 6.89 -2.97 2.42
C ILE A 85 7.27 -3.46 3.81
N GLY A 86 6.39 -4.18 4.50
CA GLY A 86 6.69 -4.75 5.81
C GLY A 86 7.98 -5.57 5.82
N GLN A 87 8.12 -6.50 4.86
CA GLN A 87 9.30 -7.36 4.75
C GLN A 87 10.57 -6.61 4.31
N ALA A 88 10.47 -5.66 3.39
CA ALA A 88 11.63 -4.89 2.93
C ALA A 88 12.31 -4.13 4.06
N PHE A 89 11.55 -3.75 5.09
CA PHE A 89 12.05 -3.08 6.30
C PHE A 89 12.30 -4.03 7.49
N GLY A 90 12.26 -5.34 7.27
CA GLY A 90 12.66 -6.35 8.27
C GLY A 90 11.52 -7.00 9.04
N GLY A 91 10.27 -6.73 8.68
CA GLY A 91 9.10 -7.43 9.23
C GLY A 91 8.95 -8.85 8.70
N THR A 92 8.12 -9.63 9.36
CA THR A 92 7.77 -11.00 8.97
C THR A 92 6.30 -11.12 8.60
N LEU A 93 5.96 -12.13 7.80
CA LEU A 93 4.58 -12.45 7.46
C LEU A 93 4.11 -13.68 8.23
N ILE A 94 2.83 -13.71 8.55
CA ILE A 94 2.14 -14.89 9.08
C ILE A 94 1.00 -15.30 8.16
N ASN A 95 0.87 -16.61 7.96
CA ASN A 95 -0.25 -17.17 7.20
C ASN A 95 -1.43 -17.38 8.17
N LEU A 96 -2.57 -16.82 7.82
CA LEU A 96 -3.79 -16.95 8.61
C LEU A 96 -4.47 -18.30 8.31
N SER A 97 -5.05 -18.91 9.32
CA SER A 97 -5.90 -20.09 9.14
C SER A 97 -7.20 -19.77 8.37
N LYS A 98 -7.61 -18.51 8.38
CA LYS A 98 -8.77 -17.98 7.65
C LYS A 98 -8.32 -17.24 6.40
N VAL A 99 -8.87 -17.63 5.24
CA VAL A 99 -8.70 -16.90 3.99
C VAL A 99 -9.80 -15.86 3.86
N TYR A 100 -9.42 -14.59 3.65
CA TYR A 100 -10.34 -13.54 3.26
C TYR A 100 -10.44 -13.51 1.74
N HIS A 101 -11.64 -13.64 1.19
CA HIS A 101 -11.88 -13.60 -0.24
C HIS A 101 -13.18 -12.84 -0.55
N GLY A 102 -13.04 -11.54 -0.80
CA GLY A 102 -14.20 -10.66 -1.02
C GLY A 102 -15.03 -10.45 0.25
N VAL A 103 -14.37 -10.18 1.37
CA VAL A 103 -15.02 -9.96 2.67
C VAL A 103 -14.86 -8.51 3.09
N ALA A 104 -15.98 -7.84 3.37
CA ALA A 104 -15.98 -6.51 3.97
C ALA A 104 -15.77 -6.62 5.48
N THR A 105 -14.79 -5.91 6.01
CA THR A 105 -14.50 -5.84 7.44
C THR A 105 -14.30 -4.40 7.89
N LYS A 106 -14.47 -4.14 9.18
CA LYS A 106 -14.17 -2.85 9.78
C LYS A 106 -12.70 -2.76 10.16
N ILE A 107 -12.14 -1.58 9.99
CA ILE A 107 -10.82 -1.21 10.49
C ILE A 107 -10.91 0.07 11.30
N GLU A 108 -10.03 0.21 12.28
CA GLU A 108 -9.85 1.43 13.06
C GLU A 108 -8.58 2.15 12.59
N VAL A 109 -8.72 3.44 12.26
CA VAL A 109 -7.60 4.31 11.92
C VAL A 109 -6.89 4.73 13.20
N VAL A 110 -5.60 4.42 13.30
CA VAL A 110 -4.75 4.82 14.41
C VAL A 110 -4.27 6.26 14.15
N LYS A 111 -4.84 7.21 14.89
CA LYS A 111 -4.37 8.60 14.81
C LYS A 111 -3.01 8.74 15.50
N SER A 112 -1.98 9.02 14.74
CA SER A 112 -0.68 9.37 15.31
C SER A 112 -0.76 10.75 15.97
N GLU A 113 -0.43 10.84 17.26
CA GLU A 113 -0.31 12.12 17.95
C GLU A 113 0.86 12.98 17.42
N LYS A 114 1.80 12.36 16.69
CA LYS A 114 3.02 12.99 16.17
C LYS A 114 2.87 13.72 14.83
N LEU A 115 1.76 13.51 14.11
CA LEU A 115 1.51 14.14 12.80
C LEU A 115 1.26 15.68 12.88
N LYS A 116 1.37 16.30 14.06
CA LYS A 116 1.19 17.75 14.24
C LYS A 116 2.47 18.57 14.03
N VAL A 117 3.61 17.94 13.81
CA VAL A 117 4.82 18.68 13.44
C VAL A 117 4.82 18.84 11.92
N LYS A 118 4.35 19.98 11.44
CA LYS A 118 4.49 20.42 10.04
C LYS A 118 5.98 20.54 9.71
N SER A 119 6.61 19.47 9.25
CA SER A 119 7.78 19.58 8.40
C SER A 119 7.31 19.98 7.01
N GLU A 120 8.01 20.85 6.31
CA GLU A 120 7.62 21.45 5.02
C GLU A 120 7.49 20.44 3.85
N GLU A 121 7.72 19.15 4.10
CA GLU A 121 7.43 18.02 3.20
C GLU A 121 6.52 17.03 3.92
N SER A 122 5.22 17.36 4.04
CA SER A 122 4.29 16.47 4.72
C SER A 122 3.90 15.31 3.81
N LYS A 123 4.19 14.09 4.26
CA LYS A 123 3.64 12.87 3.67
C LYS A 123 2.12 12.93 3.61
N ALA A 124 1.54 12.29 2.61
CA ALA A 124 0.09 12.13 2.54
C ALA A 124 -0.43 11.38 3.78
N ASP A 125 -1.43 11.94 4.44
CA ASP A 125 -2.26 11.16 5.36
C ASP A 125 -3.34 10.46 4.52
N LEU A 126 -3.21 9.14 4.33
CA LEU A 126 -4.16 8.34 3.55
C LEU A 126 -5.60 8.50 4.05
N PHE A 127 -5.77 8.73 5.34
CA PHE A 127 -7.07 8.78 6.01
C PHE A 127 -7.55 10.22 6.30
N GLU A 128 -6.90 11.22 5.71
CA GLU A 128 -7.30 12.61 5.88
C GLU A 128 -8.76 12.84 5.47
N GLY A 129 -9.54 13.42 6.41
CA GLY A 129 -10.96 13.71 6.17
C GLY A 129 -11.85 12.49 6.10
N LEU A 130 -11.39 11.34 6.61
CA LEU A 130 -12.17 10.11 6.77
C LEU A 130 -12.53 9.86 8.24
N PRO A 131 -13.60 9.10 8.52
CA PRO A 131 -13.94 8.69 9.88
C PRO A 131 -12.86 7.79 10.49
N GLY A 132 -12.85 7.67 11.83
CA GLY A 132 -11.91 6.81 12.54
C GLY A 132 -12.15 5.30 12.35
N GLU A 133 -13.33 4.92 11.89
CA GLU A 133 -13.70 3.54 11.53
C GLU A 133 -14.10 3.50 10.06
N LEU A 134 -13.56 2.55 9.29
CA LEU A 134 -13.83 2.38 7.86
C LEU A 134 -14.21 0.93 7.57
N THR A 135 -15.02 0.73 6.52
CA THR A 135 -15.28 -0.58 5.93
C THR A 135 -14.37 -0.80 4.75
N VAL A 136 -13.68 -1.95 4.70
CA VAL A 136 -12.69 -2.26 3.66
C VAL A 136 -12.85 -3.69 3.12
N GLY A 137 -12.59 -3.87 1.84
CA GLY A 137 -12.60 -5.18 1.18
C GLY A 137 -11.26 -5.91 1.31
N ARG A 138 -11.31 -7.17 1.73
CA ARG A 138 -10.12 -8.02 1.97
C ARG A 138 -10.11 -9.24 1.06
N TYR A 139 -8.92 -9.58 0.53
CA TYR A 139 -8.68 -10.69 -0.39
C TYR A 139 -7.29 -11.31 -0.13
N HIS A 140 -7.04 -11.77 1.10
CA HIS A 140 -5.71 -12.27 1.49
C HIS A 140 -5.78 -13.36 2.56
N SER A 141 -4.71 -14.17 2.64
CA SER A 141 -4.46 -15.14 3.71
C SER A 141 -3.16 -14.87 4.48
N TRP A 142 -2.33 -13.93 3.99
CA TRP A 142 -1.12 -13.49 4.66
C TRP A 142 -1.28 -12.08 5.21
N VAL A 143 -0.62 -11.80 6.34
CA VAL A 143 -0.56 -10.48 6.97
C VAL A 143 0.83 -10.24 7.55
N ILE A 144 1.18 -8.98 7.74
CA ILE A 144 2.40 -8.61 8.47
C ILE A 144 2.20 -8.96 9.95
N SER A 145 3.20 -9.63 10.56
CA SER A 145 3.23 -9.94 11.98
C SER A 145 3.34 -8.66 12.81
N GLY A 146 2.57 -8.60 13.89
CA GLY A 146 2.76 -7.59 14.93
C GLY A 146 3.97 -7.86 15.82
N GLU A 147 4.40 -9.12 15.91
CA GLU A 147 5.61 -9.51 16.64
C GLU A 147 6.85 -9.16 15.81
N GLY A 148 7.79 -8.44 16.41
CA GLY A 148 8.98 -7.96 15.70
C GLY A 148 8.68 -6.93 14.60
N PHE A 149 7.57 -6.20 14.71
CA PHE A 149 7.23 -5.15 13.73
C PHE A 149 8.34 -4.10 13.65
N PRO A 150 8.79 -3.72 12.44
CA PRO A 150 9.95 -2.84 12.26
C PRO A 150 9.76 -1.48 12.92
N GLU A 151 10.73 -1.04 13.71
CA GLU A 151 10.68 0.26 14.41
C GLU A 151 10.64 1.47 13.47
N VAL A 152 11.13 1.34 12.23
CA VAL A 152 11.10 2.41 11.21
C VAL A 152 9.72 2.59 10.58
N LEU A 153 8.82 1.62 10.80
CA LEU A 153 7.45 1.69 10.35
C LEU A 153 6.51 2.11 11.48
N GLU A 154 5.36 2.64 11.11
CA GLU A 154 4.26 3.01 12.00
C GLU A 154 2.97 2.38 11.50
N ILE A 155 2.18 1.81 12.40
CA ILE A 155 0.87 1.23 12.08
C ILE A 155 -0.15 2.37 12.06
N THR A 156 -0.87 2.53 10.94
CA THR A 156 -1.86 3.58 10.75
C THR A 156 -3.31 3.09 10.71
N ALA A 157 -3.53 1.78 10.60
CA ALA A 157 -4.85 1.17 10.83
C ALA A 157 -4.73 -0.30 11.27
N LYS A 158 -5.73 -0.76 12.04
CA LYS A 158 -5.87 -2.15 12.49
C LYS A 158 -7.32 -2.62 12.36
N ASP A 159 -7.52 -3.94 12.28
CA ASP A 159 -8.84 -4.54 12.41
C ASP A 159 -9.16 -4.90 13.88
N GLU A 160 -10.36 -5.41 14.12
CA GLU A 160 -10.85 -5.87 15.44
C GLU A 160 -9.97 -6.94 16.11
N ASN A 161 -9.17 -7.67 15.32
CA ASN A 161 -8.24 -8.69 15.80
C ASN A 161 -6.80 -8.16 15.94
N ASN A 162 -6.62 -6.84 15.92
CA ASN A 162 -5.32 -6.17 15.93
C ASN A 162 -4.39 -6.50 14.76
N MET A 163 -4.92 -7.04 13.65
CA MET A 163 -4.12 -7.24 12.44
C MET A 163 -3.79 -5.89 11.82
N ILE A 164 -2.57 -5.77 11.29
CA ILE A 164 -2.08 -4.55 10.66
C ILE A 164 -2.76 -4.38 9.30
N MET A 165 -3.58 -3.34 9.19
CA MET A 165 -4.37 -3.06 8.00
C MET A 165 -3.84 -1.88 7.18
N ALA A 166 -3.03 -1.02 7.80
CA ALA A 166 -2.26 0.00 7.10
C ALA A 166 -0.99 0.35 7.89
N LEU A 167 0.01 0.79 7.17
CA LEU A 167 1.28 1.24 7.74
C LEU A 167 1.86 2.40 6.93
N GLN A 168 2.80 3.11 7.54
CA GLN A 168 3.66 4.08 6.87
C GLN A 168 5.10 4.00 7.39
N HIS A 169 6.06 4.37 6.56
CA HIS A 169 7.43 4.55 7.01
C HIS A 169 7.56 5.90 7.74
N LYS A 170 8.27 5.97 8.86
CA LYS A 170 8.37 7.18 9.69
C LYS A 170 9.06 8.36 8.99
N THR A 171 9.99 8.08 8.07
CA THR A 171 10.80 9.10 7.38
C THR A 171 10.49 9.18 5.89
N TYR A 172 10.46 8.04 5.18
CA TYR A 172 10.25 7.98 3.73
C TYR A 172 8.78 8.12 3.37
N ASP A 173 8.48 8.61 2.16
CA ASP A 173 7.11 8.65 1.62
C ASP A 173 6.72 7.25 1.09
N VAL A 174 6.62 6.31 2.03
CA VAL A 174 6.26 4.91 1.77
C VAL A 174 5.11 4.53 2.68
N GLN A 175 4.02 4.08 2.09
CA GLN A 175 2.78 3.73 2.78
C GLN A 175 2.21 2.42 2.22
N GLY A 176 1.39 1.74 2.99
CA GLY A 176 0.76 0.52 2.53
C GLY A 176 -0.58 0.24 3.20
N VAL A 177 -1.48 -0.39 2.44
CA VAL A 177 -2.79 -0.85 2.91
C VAL A 177 -2.95 -2.34 2.59
N GLN A 178 -3.40 -3.13 3.58
CA GLN A 178 -3.63 -4.57 3.42
C GLN A 178 -4.91 -4.87 2.65
N PHE A 179 -5.84 -3.95 2.62
CA PHE A 179 -7.12 -4.03 1.92
C PHE A 179 -7.00 -3.48 0.49
N HIS A 180 -8.09 -3.63 -0.27
CA HIS A 180 -8.18 -3.22 -1.67
C HIS A 180 -8.97 -1.90 -1.81
N PRO A 181 -8.31 -0.74 -1.99
CA PRO A 181 -9.01 0.54 -2.15
C PRO A 181 -9.81 0.61 -3.47
N GLU A 182 -9.46 -0.19 -4.47
CA GLU A 182 -10.15 -0.30 -5.75
C GLU A 182 -11.42 -1.17 -5.70
N SER A 183 -11.61 -1.91 -4.61
CA SER A 183 -12.76 -2.79 -4.46
C SER A 183 -14.05 -2.02 -4.16
N VAL A 184 -15.15 -2.50 -4.73
CA VAL A 184 -16.52 -2.02 -4.38
C VAL A 184 -16.87 -2.22 -2.90
N LEU A 185 -16.15 -3.11 -2.21
CA LEU A 185 -16.29 -3.35 -0.77
C LEU A 185 -15.53 -2.32 0.10
N THR A 186 -14.84 -1.36 -0.53
CA THR A 186 -14.15 -0.26 0.14
C THR A 186 -14.77 1.06 -0.30
N PRO A 187 -15.89 1.49 0.31
CA PRO A 187 -16.62 2.69 -0.12
C PRO A 187 -15.77 3.96 -0.16
N ASP A 188 -14.83 4.10 0.77
CA ASP A 188 -13.95 5.26 0.89
C ASP A 188 -12.63 5.11 0.11
N GLY A 189 -12.49 4.06 -0.71
CA GLY A 189 -11.25 3.73 -1.42
C GLY A 189 -10.78 4.83 -2.37
N GLU A 190 -11.70 5.47 -3.10
CA GLU A 190 -11.36 6.61 -3.97
C GLU A 190 -10.80 7.78 -3.16
N LYS A 191 -11.34 8.06 -1.97
CA LYS A 191 -10.85 9.15 -1.12
C LYS A 191 -9.44 8.85 -0.58
N ILE A 192 -9.18 7.60 -0.17
CA ILE A 192 -7.84 7.14 0.25
C ILE A 192 -6.83 7.35 -0.88
N MET A 193 -7.17 6.90 -2.10
CA MET A 193 -6.29 7.06 -3.26
C MET A 193 -6.07 8.55 -3.63
N ARG A 194 -7.12 9.38 -3.55
CA ARG A 194 -7.00 10.84 -3.76
C ARG A 194 -6.07 11.49 -2.76
N ASN A 195 -6.12 11.09 -1.48
CA ASN A 195 -5.25 11.63 -0.46
C ASN A 195 -3.78 11.34 -0.77
N TRP A 196 -3.45 10.12 -1.21
CA TRP A 196 -2.08 9.77 -1.61
C TRP A 196 -1.63 10.47 -2.90
N LEU A 197 -2.52 10.64 -3.88
CA LEU A 197 -2.19 11.22 -5.17
C LEU A 197 -2.02 12.75 -5.16
N LYS A 198 -2.49 13.44 -4.12
CA LYS A 198 -2.42 14.91 -4.01
C LYS A 198 -1.05 15.45 -3.63
N THR A 199 -0.17 14.63 -3.09
CA THR A 199 1.15 15.02 -2.57
C THR A 199 2.25 14.95 -3.60
#